data_dfeb4a1f7acd24ee0d86ef8f8f2e59ab
#
_entry.id   dfeb4a1f7acd24ee0d86ef8f8f2e59ab
#
_cell.length_a   1.000
_cell.length_b   1.000
_cell.length_c   1.000
_cell.angle_alpha   90.00
_cell.angle_beta   90.00
_cell.angle_gamma   90.00
#
_symmetry.space_group_name_H-M   'P 1'
#
loop_
_entity.id
_entity.type
_entity.pdbx_description
1 polymer ?
#
loop_
_entity_poly.entity_id
_entity_poly.type
_entity_poly.pdbx_seq_one_letter_code
_entity_poly.pdbx_strand_id
1 'polypeptide(L)'
;LTARTLDEQRAEAYSTGADSYITKPFSAETLEARVSNLLKNRSQLRLIFSGSQQEQQEQEALGDKDQSFIKQLRKVIKSHIPDADYSVEDLGDEMGLSRVQLYRKVKALTGYSVVDLLRKARLAKAKHLLETTDMNISEVAYEVGFTTPSYFTKRFKEEYGIKPGEVE
;
A
#
# COMPACT_ATOMS: atom_id res chain seq x y z
N LEU A 1 -24.87 23.92 24.58
CA LEU A 1 -24.71 23.95 23.13
C LEU A 1 -23.32 24.51 22.81
N THR A 2 -22.31 23.66 22.90
CA THR A 2 -20.94 24.01 22.52
C THR A 2 -20.86 23.86 21.00
N ALA A 3 -20.64 24.97 20.30
CA ALA A 3 -20.29 24.94 18.90
C ALA A 3 -18.90 24.31 18.81
N ARG A 4 -18.83 23.06 18.36
CA ARG A 4 -17.56 22.44 17.96
C ARG A 4 -16.98 23.27 16.83
N THR A 5 -15.73 23.66 16.94
CA THR A 5 -15.06 24.43 15.90
C THR A 5 -14.94 23.57 14.62
N LEU A 6 -14.93 24.21 13.45
CA LEU A 6 -14.76 23.52 12.16
C LEU A 6 -13.49 22.66 12.14
N ASP A 7 -12.46 23.03 12.89
CA ASP A 7 -11.20 22.31 12.98
C ASP A 7 -11.30 21.05 13.86
N GLU A 8 -12.09 21.07 14.94
CA GLU A 8 -12.37 19.88 15.76
C GLU A 8 -13.19 18.84 14.98
N GLN A 9 -14.18 19.27 14.20
CA GLN A 9 -14.95 18.38 13.34
C GLN A 9 -14.10 17.77 12.21
N ARG A 10 -13.15 18.54 11.67
CA ARG A 10 -12.17 18.04 10.69
C ARG A 10 -11.22 17.00 11.31
N ALA A 11 -10.69 17.29 12.49
CA ALA A 11 -9.81 16.38 13.21
C ALA A 11 -10.52 15.06 13.55
N GLU A 12 -11.77 15.13 14.01
CA GLU A 12 -12.60 13.95 14.28
C GLU A 12 -12.92 13.15 13.00
N ALA A 13 -13.24 13.81 11.90
CA ALA A 13 -13.47 13.14 10.61
C ALA A 13 -12.21 12.43 10.10
N TYR A 14 -11.04 13.06 10.21
CA TYR A 14 -9.77 12.43 9.84
C TYR A 14 -9.37 11.30 10.80
N SER A 15 -9.64 11.42 12.09
CA SER A 15 -9.38 10.34 13.06
C SER A 15 -10.29 9.13 12.85
N THR A 16 -11.49 9.32 12.31
CA THR A 16 -12.42 8.24 11.94
C THR A 16 -12.12 7.63 10.56
N GLY A 17 -11.08 8.10 9.87
CA GLY A 17 -10.61 7.52 8.60
C GLY A 17 -11.25 8.13 7.34
N ALA A 18 -11.71 9.36 7.40
CA ALA A 18 -12.13 10.11 6.21
C ALA A 18 -10.91 10.53 5.40
N ASP A 19 -10.86 10.17 4.11
CA ASP A 19 -9.77 10.51 3.20
C ASP A 19 -9.78 11.99 2.80
N SER A 20 -10.94 12.62 2.87
CA SER A 20 -11.13 14.03 2.54
C SER A 20 -12.37 14.59 3.21
N TYR A 21 -12.31 15.87 3.54
CA TYR A 21 -13.42 16.62 4.13
C TYR A 21 -13.79 17.80 3.25
N ILE A 22 -15.07 17.96 2.97
CA ILE A 22 -15.62 19.12 2.22
C ILE A 22 -16.59 19.85 3.14
N THR A 23 -16.33 21.13 3.37
CA THR A 23 -17.24 21.99 4.15
C THR A 23 -18.45 22.39 3.32
N LYS A 24 -19.63 22.36 3.93
CA LYS A 24 -20.83 22.97 3.33
C LYS A 24 -20.82 24.50 3.56
N PRO A 25 -21.21 25.32 2.56
CA PRO A 25 -21.65 24.94 1.21
C PRO A 25 -20.48 24.57 0.30
N PHE A 26 -20.65 23.60 -0.60
CA PHE A 26 -19.67 23.21 -1.62
C PHE A 26 -20.29 23.22 -3.02
N SER A 27 -19.48 23.55 -4.02
CA SER A 27 -19.89 23.46 -5.42
C SER A 27 -19.71 22.05 -5.97
N ALA A 28 -20.49 21.69 -7.00
CA ALA A 28 -20.32 20.44 -7.73
C ALA A 28 -18.90 20.32 -8.29
N GLU A 29 -18.32 21.39 -8.82
CA GLU A 29 -16.95 21.45 -9.32
C GLU A 29 -15.91 21.10 -8.26
N THR A 30 -16.07 21.60 -7.03
CA THR A 30 -15.17 21.28 -5.91
C THR A 30 -15.25 19.80 -5.54
N LEU A 31 -16.46 19.23 -5.58
CA LEU A 31 -16.67 17.81 -5.31
C LEU A 31 -16.03 16.94 -6.41
N GLU A 32 -16.31 17.28 -7.68
CA GLU A 32 -15.76 16.56 -8.84
C GLU A 32 -14.24 16.62 -8.89
N ALA A 33 -13.64 17.79 -8.65
CA ALA A 33 -12.18 17.95 -8.60
C ALA A 33 -11.56 17.07 -7.50
N ARG A 34 -12.16 17.01 -6.31
CA ARG A 34 -11.68 16.16 -5.23
C ARG A 34 -11.84 14.67 -5.50
N VAL A 35 -12.99 14.25 -6.03
CA VAL A 35 -13.22 12.86 -6.42
C VAL A 35 -12.23 12.44 -7.52
N SER A 36 -12.04 13.29 -8.54
CA SER A 36 -11.09 13.02 -9.62
C SER A 36 -9.65 12.90 -9.11
N ASN A 37 -9.23 13.75 -8.18
CA ASN A 37 -7.91 13.66 -7.56
C ASN A 37 -7.74 12.37 -6.74
N LEU A 38 -8.74 12.00 -5.95
CA LEU A 38 -8.71 10.74 -5.19
C LEU A 38 -8.62 9.51 -6.12
N LEU A 39 -9.35 9.52 -7.23
CA LEU A 39 -9.32 8.43 -8.21
C LEU A 39 -7.98 8.37 -8.96
N LYS A 40 -7.42 9.51 -9.36
CA LYS A 40 -6.08 9.58 -9.98
C LYS A 40 -5.00 9.07 -9.03
N ASN A 41 -4.99 9.56 -7.80
CA ASN A 41 -4.05 9.12 -6.77
C ASN A 41 -4.12 7.61 -6.53
N ARG A 42 -5.33 7.06 -6.52
CA ARG A 42 -5.57 5.62 -6.35
C ARG A 42 -5.02 4.79 -7.52
N SER A 43 -5.16 5.28 -8.74
CA SER A 43 -4.63 4.61 -9.94
C SER A 43 -3.11 4.62 -9.95
N GLN A 44 -2.50 5.76 -9.63
CA GLN A 44 -1.05 5.93 -9.55
C GLN A 44 -0.43 5.05 -8.46
N LEU A 45 -1.01 5.03 -7.26
CA LEU A 45 -0.52 4.18 -6.18
C LEU A 45 -0.61 2.69 -6.49
N ARG A 46 -1.60 2.26 -7.29
CA ARG A 46 -1.66 0.89 -7.79
C ARG A 46 -0.45 0.52 -8.64
N LEU A 47 -0.01 1.41 -9.53
CA LEU A 47 1.17 1.20 -10.38
C LEU A 47 2.45 1.11 -9.54
N ILE A 48 2.60 1.97 -8.55
CA ILE A 48 3.75 1.98 -7.63
C ILE A 48 3.91 0.63 -6.89
N PHE A 49 2.82 0.02 -6.44
CA PHE A 49 2.84 -1.28 -5.75
C PHE A 49 2.87 -2.49 -6.69
N SER A 50 2.70 -2.31 -8.01
CA SER A 50 2.81 -3.38 -9.00
C SER A 50 4.22 -3.62 -9.54
N GLY A 51 5.24 -2.89 -9.05
CA GLY A 51 6.65 -3.12 -9.37
C GLY A 51 7.17 -2.44 -10.63
N SER A 52 6.44 -1.47 -11.21
CA SER A 52 6.93 -0.68 -12.32
C SER A 52 7.93 0.40 -11.88
N GLN A 53 9.04 0.53 -12.60
CA GLN A 53 10.19 1.41 -12.26
C GLN A 53 9.95 2.93 -12.40
N GLN A 54 8.71 3.41 -12.57
CA GLN A 54 8.40 4.83 -12.75
C GLN A 54 8.16 5.57 -11.42
N GLU A 55 9.02 5.33 -10.42
CA GLU A 55 8.80 5.77 -9.03
C GLU A 55 8.91 7.29 -8.78
N GLN A 56 9.56 8.06 -9.65
CA GLN A 56 9.94 9.45 -9.32
C GLN A 56 8.98 10.55 -9.79
N GLN A 57 8.23 10.33 -10.87
CA GLN A 57 7.33 11.35 -11.43
C GLN A 57 5.91 11.35 -10.87
N GLU A 58 5.52 10.31 -10.11
CA GLU A 58 4.14 10.08 -9.67
C GLU A 58 3.84 10.58 -8.25
N GLN A 59 4.87 11.02 -7.50
CA GLN A 59 4.71 11.48 -6.12
C GLN A 59 4.09 12.87 -5.97
N GLU A 60 4.10 13.70 -7.02
CA GLU A 60 3.63 15.09 -6.96
C GLU A 60 2.10 15.26 -6.86
N ALA A 61 1.33 14.20 -7.12
CA ALA A 61 -0.14 14.26 -7.14
C ALA A 61 -0.82 14.04 -5.77
N LEU A 62 -0.08 13.57 -4.77
CA LEU A 62 -0.58 13.32 -3.41
C LEU A 62 -0.32 14.54 -2.52
N GLY A 63 -1.23 14.83 -1.60
CA GLY A 63 -0.95 15.82 -0.54
C GLY A 63 0.23 15.37 0.35
N ASP A 64 1.00 16.31 0.88
CA ASP A 64 2.25 16.05 1.64
C ASP A 64 2.12 14.97 2.73
N LYS A 65 0.99 14.93 3.42
CA LYS A 65 0.72 13.94 4.48
C LYS A 65 0.53 12.53 3.95
N ASP A 66 -0.12 12.38 2.80
CA ASP A 66 -0.35 11.07 2.19
C ASP A 66 0.89 10.54 1.50
N GLN A 67 1.71 11.43 0.91
CA GLN A 67 3.04 11.09 0.41
C GLN A 67 3.94 10.57 1.54
N SER A 68 3.99 11.29 2.66
CA SER A 68 4.77 10.90 3.84
C SER A 68 4.31 9.55 4.39
N PHE A 69 3.00 9.34 4.47
CA PHE A 69 2.42 8.07 4.91
C PHE A 69 2.80 6.91 3.98
N ILE A 70 2.64 7.07 2.67
CA ILE A 70 3.00 6.03 1.68
C ILE A 70 4.50 5.74 1.72
N LYS A 71 5.34 6.75 1.84
CA LYS A 71 6.80 6.58 1.95
C LYS A 71 7.18 5.78 3.21
N GLN A 72 6.57 6.10 4.34
CA GLN A 72 6.77 5.37 5.58
C GLN A 72 6.25 3.93 5.49
N LEU A 73 5.03 3.72 4.98
CA LEU A 73 4.43 2.40 4.76
C LEU A 73 5.33 1.50 3.91
N ARG A 74 5.84 2.03 2.79
CA ARG A 74 6.77 1.30 1.91
C ARG A 74 8.08 0.94 2.63
N LYS A 75 8.64 1.88 3.41
CA LYS A 75 9.86 1.64 4.17
C LYS A 75 9.67 0.49 5.15
N VAL A 76 8.59 0.52 5.93
CA VAL A 76 8.28 -0.51 6.93
C VAL A 76 8.01 -1.85 6.25
N ILE A 77 7.20 -1.90 5.18
CA ILE A 77 6.98 -3.15 4.43
C ILE A 77 8.30 -3.71 3.90
N LYS A 78 9.17 -2.87 3.30
CA LYS A 78 10.46 -3.33 2.76
C LYS A 78 11.38 -3.95 3.83
N SER A 79 11.41 -3.40 5.04
CA SER A 79 12.25 -3.93 6.14
C SER A 79 11.77 -5.27 6.66
N HIS A 80 10.50 -5.61 6.50
CA HIS A 80 9.90 -6.85 7.01
C HIS A 80 9.51 -7.87 5.92
N ILE A 81 10.01 -7.69 4.68
CA ILE A 81 9.78 -8.66 3.60
C ILE A 81 10.21 -10.08 3.99
N PRO A 82 11.41 -10.32 4.58
CA PRO A 82 11.86 -11.67 4.91
C PRO A 82 11.12 -12.30 6.09
N ASP A 83 10.47 -11.49 6.92
CA ASP A 83 9.79 -11.98 8.11
C ASP A 83 8.41 -12.58 7.75
N ALA A 84 8.33 -13.92 7.78
CA ALA A 84 7.11 -14.64 7.45
C ALA A 84 5.98 -14.41 8.46
N ASP A 85 6.33 -14.12 9.71
CA ASP A 85 5.40 -13.94 10.83
C ASP A 85 4.93 -12.50 11.00
N TYR A 86 5.54 -11.55 10.25
CA TYR A 86 5.16 -10.13 10.31
C TYR A 86 3.70 -9.92 9.93
N SER A 87 2.93 -9.44 10.89
CA SER A 87 1.47 -9.31 10.82
C SER A 87 1.00 -7.89 10.45
N VAL A 88 -0.30 -7.77 10.18
CA VAL A 88 -0.96 -6.46 9.98
C VAL A 88 -0.98 -5.65 11.28
N GLU A 89 -1.03 -6.33 12.41
CA GLU A 89 -0.99 -5.73 13.74
C GLU A 89 0.37 -5.06 13.98
N ASP A 90 1.47 -5.78 13.71
CA ASP A 90 2.84 -5.24 13.84
C ASP A 90 3.05 -4.01 12.94
N LEU A 91 2.56 -4.08 11.71
CA LEU A 91 2.61 -2.93 10.79
C LEU A 91 1.79 -1.75 11.33
N GLY A 92 0.64 -2.00 11.95
CA GLY A 92 -0.18 -0.97 12.59
C GLY A 92 0.58 -0.28 13.72
N ASP A 93 1.19 -1.06 14.59
CA ASP A 93 1.94 -0.56 15.74
C ASP A 93 3.14 0.29 15.29
N GLU A 94 3.92 -0.16 14.29
CA GLU A 94 5.03 0.62 13.73
C GLU A 94 4.58 1.91 13.02
N MET A 95 3.40 1.90 12.43
CA MET A 95 2.81 3.07 11.78
C MET A 95 2.08 4.01 12.77
N GLY A 96 1.97 3.63 14.06
CA GLY A 96 1.22 4.37 15.07
C GLY A 96 -0.29 4.43 14.81
N LEU A 97 -0.84 3.40 14.16
CA LEU A 97 -2.25 3.32 13.76
C LEU A 97 -2.90 2.05 14.28
N SER A 98 -4.15 2.15 14.73
CA SER A 98 -4.94 0.94 14.97
C SER A 98 -5.13 0.15 13.67
N ARG A 99 -5.34 -1.17 13.78
CA ARG A 99 -5.62 -2.06 12.64
C ARG A 99 -6.71 -1.50 11.72
N VAL A 100 -7.79 -0.95 12.30
CA VAL A 100 -8.92 -0.39 11.54
C VAL A 100 -8.51 0.87 10.77
N GLN A 101 -7.75 1.76 11.41
CA GLN A 101 -7.25 2.99 10.78
C GLN A 101 -6.28 2.67 9.64
N LEU A 102 -5.32 1.76 9.89
CA LEU A 102 -4.38 1.30 8.89
C LEU A 102 -5.11 0.70 7.68
N TYR A 103 -6.03 -0.23 7.93
CA TYR A 103 -6.80 -0.89 6.86
C TYR A 103 -7.57 0.12 6.00
N ARG A 104 -8.30 1.04 6.64
CA ARG A 104 -9.08 2.07 5.92
C ARG A 104 -8.17 2.98 5.10
N LYS A 105 -7.09 3.49 5.69
CA LYS A 105 -6.18 4.42 5.04
C LYS A 105 -5.45 3.76 3.86
N VAL A 106 -4.92 2.56 4.06
CA VAL A 106 -4.26 1.80 3.00
C VAL A 106 -5.25 1.49 1.87
N LYS A 107 -6.45 1.01 2.19
CA LYS A 107 -7.48 0.69 1.18
C LYS A 107 -7.91 1.92 0.38
N ALA A 108 -8.08 3.05 1.04
CA ALA A 108 -8.46 4.30 0.40
C ALA A 108 -7.37 4.80 -0.55
N LEU A 109 -6.13 4.85 -0.10
CA LEU A 109 -5.02 5.37 -0.89
C LEU A 109 -4.59 4.43 -2.02
N THR A 110 -4.52 3.11 -1.77
CA THR A 110 -3.95 2.15 -2.71
C THR A 110 -4.98 1.30 -3.45
N GLY A 111 -6.17 1.16 -2.90
CA GLY A 111 -7.20 0.24 -3.39
C GLY A 111 -6.95 -1.23 -3.00
N TYR A 112 -5.79 -1.55 -2.40
CA TYR A 112 -5.45 -2.89 -1.93
C TYR A 112 -5.74 -3.07 -0.43
N SER A 113 -5.88 -4.31 0.01
CA SER A 113 -5.78 -4.60 1.45
C SER A 113 -4.31 -4.55 1.90
N VAL A 114 -4.09 -4.39 3.21
CA VAL A 114 -2.73 -4.42 3.79
C VAL A 114 -2.03 -5.74 3.49
N VAL A 115 -2.75 -6.85 3.62
CA VAL A 115 -2.25 -8.21 3.32
C VAL A 115 -1.85 -8.34 1.84
N ASP A 116 -2.65 -7.77 0.93
CA ASP A 116 -2.34 -7.78 -0.50
C ASP A 116 -1.09 -6.97 -0.81
N LEU A 117 -0.92 -5.80 -0.17
CA LEU A 117 0.27 -4.98 -0.34
C LEU A 117 1.54 -5.68 0.12
N LEU A 118 1.50 -6.30 1.30
CA LEU A 118 2.63 -7.06 1.83
C LEU A 118 2.98 -8.23 0.89
N ARG A 119 1.97 -8.97 0.45
CA ARG A 119 2.16 -10.08 -0.52
C ARG A 119 2.76 -9.58 -1.84
N LYS A 120 2.23 -8.48 -2.41
CA LYS A 120 2.75 -7.89 -3.64
C LYS A 120 4.21 -7.43 -3.49
N ALA A 121 4.56 -6.80 -2.38
CA ALA A 121 5.93 -6.40 -2.09
C ALA A 121 6.88 -7.60 -2.03
N ARG A 122 6.46 -8.69 -1.36
CA ARG A 122 7.21 -9.96 -1.33
C ARG A 122 7.38 -10.55 -2.72
N LEU A 123 6.33 -10.60 -3.52
CA LEU A 123 6.38 -11.13 -4.88
C LEU A 123 7.25 -10.27 -5.81
N ALA A 124 7.19 -8.94 -5.69
CA ALA A 124 8.05 -8.05 -6.46
C ALA A 124 9.53 -8.24 -6.11
N LYS A 125 9.87 -8.38 -4.83
CA LYS A 125 11.22 -8.71 -4.39
C LYS A 125 11.66 -10.09 -4.90
N ALA A 126 10.76 -11.08 -4.86
CA ALA A 126 11.03 -12.42 -5.38
C ALA A 126 11.36 -12.41 -6.88
N LYS A 127 10.56 -11.69 -7.68
CA LYS A 127 10.82 -11.54 -9.11
C LYS A 127 12.20 -10.97 -9.36
N HIS A 128 12.55 -9.90 -8.66
CA HIS A 128 13.89 -9.31 -8.76
C HIS A 128 15.02 -10.29 -8.38
N LEU A 129 14.84 -11.08 -7.31
CA LEU A 129 15.84 -12.08 -6.93
C LEU A 129 16.00 -13.18 -7.99
N LEU A 130 14.90 -13.64 -8.59
CA LEU A 130 14.93 -14.64 -9.67
C LEU A 130 15.63 -14.11 -10.93
N GLU A 131 15.52 -12.81 -11.23
CA GLU A 131 16.15 -12.14 -12.38
C GLU A 131 17.63 -11.83 -12.15
N THR A 132 18.08 -11.70 -10.88
CA THR A 132 19.40 -11.11 -10.59
C THR A 132 20.32 -12.03 -9.79
N THR A 133 19.87 -13.20 -9.36
CA THR A 133 20.64 -14.13 -8.53
C THR A 133 20.47 -15.56 -9.02
N ASP A 134 21.39 -16.43 -8.61
CA ASP A 134 21.35 -17.89 -8.86
C ASP A 134 20.56 -18.67 -7.80
N MET A 135 19.77 -18.00 -6.97
CA MET A 135 18.95 -18.64 -5.94
C MET A 135 17.89 -19.55 -6.55
N ASN A 136 17.72 -20.74 -5.97
CA ASN A 136 16.62 -21.60 -6.39
C ASN A 136 15.26 -21.09 -5.90
N ILE A 137 14.17 -21.59 -6.50
CA ILE A 137 12.80 -21.15 -6.21
C ILE A 137 12.44 -21.27 -4.71
N SER A 138 12.90 -22.30 -4.04
CA SER A 138 12.62 -22.50 -2.61
C SER A 138 13.38 -21.52 -1.74
N GLU A 139 14.64 -21.24 -2.07
CA GLU A 139 15.45 -20.22 -1.39
C GLU A 139 14.80 -18.83 -1.54
N VAL A 140 14.41 -18.46 -2.76
CA VAL A 140 13.72 -17.20 -3.00
C VAL A 140 12.42 -17.11 -2.21
N ALA A 141 11.62 -18.20 -2.18
CA ALA A 141 10.36 -18.20 -1.43
C ALA A 141 10.58 -17.90 0.06
N TYR A 142 11.56 -18.53 0.68
CA TYR A 142 11.88 -18.29 2.11
C TYR A 142 12.49 -16.91 2.34
N GLU A 143 13.40 -16.47 1.48
CA GLU A 143 14.06 -15.16 1.55
C GLU A 143 13.05 -13.99 1.51
N VAL A 144 11.93 -14.18 0.83
CA VAL A 144 10.87 -13.15 0.75
C VAL A 144 9.71 -13.41 1.72
N GLY A 145 9.88 -14.27 2.73
CA GLY A 145 8.92 -14.45 3.81
C GLY A 145 7.69 -15.30 3.46
N PHE A 146 7.79 -16.22 2.49
CA PHE A 146 6.77 -17.23 2.30
C PHE A 146 7.09 -18.47 3.13
N THR A 147 6.11 -19.03 3.81
CA THR A 147 6.25 -20.22 4.64
C THR A 147 6.40 -21.51 3.85
N THR A 148 5.91 -21.55 2.60
CA THR A 148 6.02 -22.73 1.73
C THR A 148 6.24 -22.35 0.27
N PRO A 149 7.18 -23.03 -0.44
CA PRO A 149 7.42 -22.79 -1.87
C PRO A 149 6.20 -23.06 -2.76
N SER A 150 5.33 -24.00 -2.39
CA SER A 150 4.11 -24.31 -3.13
C SER A 150 3.13 -23.16 -3.10
N TYR A 151 2.92 -22.54 -1.94
CA TYR A 151 2.07 -21.34 -1.81
C TYR A 151 2.67 -20.15 -2.55
N PHE A 152 3.98 -19.95 -2.44
CA PHE A 152 4.71 -18.94 -3.19
C PHE A 152 4.49 -19.09 -4.71
N THR A 153 4.76 -20.28 -5.27
CA THR A 153 4.62 -20.56 -6.71
C THR A 153 3.21 -20.27 -7.22
N LYS A 154 2.19 -20.67 -6.42
CA LYS A 154 0.79 -20.38 -6.75
C LYS A 154 0.52 -18.87 -6.82
N ARG A 155 0.94 -18.12 -5.79
CA ARG A 155 0.73 -16.65 -5.73
C ARG A 155 1.54 -15.89 -6.76
N PHE A 156 2.74 -16.35 -7.06
CA PHE A 156 3.58 -15.76 -8.11
C PHE A 156 2.92 -15.91 -9.49
N LYS A 157 2.41 -17.10 -9.80
CA LYS A 157 1.69 -17.34 -11.06
C LYS A 157 0.40 -16.52 -11.16
N GLU A 158 -0.35 -16.37 -10.06
CA GLU A 158 -1.55 -15.53 -10.02
C GLU A 158 -1.24 -14.04 -10.27
N GLU A 159 -0.09 -13.55 -9.79
CA GLU A 159 0.32 -12.15 -9.92
C GLU A 159 0.92 -11.83 -11.29
N TYR A 160 1.80 -12.71 -11.82
CA TYR A 160 2.57 -12.43 -13.03
C TYR A 160 2.16 -13.25 -14.26
N GLY A 161 1.25 -14.22 -14.11
CA GLY A 161 0.81 -15.08 -15.21
C GLY A 161 1.77 -16.21 -15.58
N ILE A 162 3.02 -16.16 -15.10
CA ILE A 162 4.09 -17.13 -15.33
C ILE A 162 4.55 -17.78 -14.03
N LYS A 163 5.18 -18.95 -14.08
CA LYS A 163 5.78 -19.60 -12.91
C LYS A 163 7.12 -18.97 -12.56
N PRO A 164 7.56 -19.05 -11.27
CA PRO A 164 8.87 -18.54 -10.86
C PRO A 164 10.05 -19.08 -11.69
N GLY A 165 9.99 -20.35 -12.13
CA GLY A 165 11.03 -20.95 -12.96
C GLY A 165 11.01 -20.56 -14.44
N GLU A 166 10.07 -19.72 -14.86
CA GLU A 166 9.93 -19.20 -16.22
C GLU A 166 10.36 -17.71 -16.30
N VAL A 167 10.90 -17.18 -15.20
CA VAL A 167 11.47 -15.82 -15.12
C VAL A 167 12.87 -15.87 -15.76
N GLU A 168 13.11 -15.01 -16.75
CA GLU A 168 14.41 -14.84 -17.45
C GLU A 168 15.21 -13.67 -16.86
#